data_63c27a8607adff09ec67899d176a3f7f
#
_entry.id   63c27a8607adff09ec67899d176a3f7f
#
_cell.length_a   1.000
_cell.length_b   1.000
_cell.length_c   1.000
_cell.angle_alpha   90.00
_cell.angle_beta   90.00
_cell.angle_gamma   90.00
#
_symmetry.space_group_name_H-M   'P 1'
#
loop_
_entity.id
_entity.type
_entity.pdbx_description
1 polymer ?
#
loop_
_entity_poly.entity_id
_entity_poly.type
_entity_poly.pdbx_seq_one_letter_code
_entity_poly.pdbx_strand_id
1 'polypeptide(L)'
;MTTNLTDGSLNSLDISKKSTSYTSIAEKGPIVGFQSHDDPVRMPLPPFSEETALQKVKAAENAWNTRDPETVCMAYTPDTVWRNRDHIFCGREEVKRFLSNKWVKEQDYKLVKNLWCYSGNRIGVRFTYEYRLQGTDQWYRCHGNELWEFDGRGYMMHRDMSGNDIPIDENDRLYK
;
A
#
# COMPACT_ATOMS: atom_id res chain seq x y z
N MET A 1 -3.95 19.29 -61.25
CA MET A 1 -4.48 19.85 -60.03
C MET A 1 -3.92 19.02 -58.88
N THR A 2 -2.89 19.54 -58.26
CA THR A 2 -2.11 18.88 -57.20
C THR A 2 -2.66 19.42 -55.86
N THR A 3 -3.24 18.56 -55.07
CA THR A 3 -3.69 18.90 -53.70
C THR A 3 -2.61 18.51 -52.70
N ASN A 4 -2.03 19.51 -52.05
CA ASN A 4 -1.10 19.38 -50.93
C ASN A 4 -1.85 18.90 -49.69
N LEU A 5 -1.38 17.78 -49.11
CA LEU A 5 -1.73 17.34 -47.75
C LEU A 5 -0.81 18.04 -46.76
N THR A 6 -1.35 18.85 -45.92
CA THR A 6 -0.65 19.54 -44.83
C THR A 6 -0.32 18.56 -43.72
N ASP A 7 0.94 18.60 -43.33
CA ASP A 7 1.58 17.90 -42.23
C ASP A 7 0.94 18.31 -40.88
N GLY A 8 0.34 17.33 -40.23
CA GLY A 8 -0.17 17.47 -38.86
C GLY A 8 0.94 17.19 -37.85
N SER A 9 1.62 18.25 -37.43
CA SER A 9 2.59 18.21 -36.34
C SER A 9 1.94 17.67 -35.04
N LEU A 10 2.32 16.43 -34.67
CA LEU A 10 2.04 15.88 -33.34
C LEU A 10 2.91 16.62 -32.34
N ASN A 11 2.30 17.44 -31.51
CA ASN A 11 2.93 18.03 -30.33
C ASN A 11 3.43 16.91 -29.40
N SER A 12 4.74 16.74 -29.35
CA SER A 12 5.41 15.92 -28.36
C SER A 12 5.14 16.50 -26.98
N LEU A 13 4.37 15.81 -26.16
CA LEU A 13 4.23 16.11 -24.76
C LEU A 13 5.60 16.00 -24.10
N ASP A 14 6.10 17.14 -23.61
CA ASP A 14 7.35 17.24 -22.88
C ASP A 14 7.24 16.52 -21.52
N ILE A 15 7.67 15.26 -21.47
CA ILE A 15 7.66 14.39 -20.30
C ILE A 15 8.81 14.75 -19.33
N SER A 16 9.69 15.69 -19.68
CA SER A 16 10.93 15.95 -18.93
C SER A 16 10.75 16.66 -17.58
N LYS A 17 9.57 17.19 -17.24
CA LYS A 17 9.36 18.03 -16.04
C LYS A 17 8.74 17.36 -14.82
N LYS A 18 8.45 16.06 -14.83
CA LYS A 18 7.91 15.32 -13.66
C LYS A 18 8.82 14.21 -13.10
N SER A 19 10.09 14.15 -13.52
CA SER A 19 11.00 13.05 -13.18
C SER A 19 11.81 13.28 -11.88
N THR A 20 11.68 14.41 -11.21
CA THR A 20 12.63 14.80 -10.16
C THR A 20 12.39 14.14 -8.78
N SER A 21 11.30 13.43 -8.57
CA SER A 21 11.02 12.81 -7.27
C SER A 21 11.30 11.30 -7.18
N TYR A 22 11.32 10.60 -8.31
CA TYR A 22 11.57 9.15 -8.32
C TYR A 22 13.05 8.78 -8.18
N THR A 23 13.93 9.57 -8.75
CA THR A 23 15.39 9.33 -8.78
C THR A 23 16.04 9.51 -7.41
N SER A 24 15.51 10.37 -6.54
CA SER A 24 16.14 10.70 -5.26
C SER A 24 15.96 9.60 -4.18
N ILE A 25 15.01 8.70 -4.34
CA ILE A 25 14.77 7.60 -3.37
C ILE A 25 15.41 6.30 -3.84
N ALA A 26 15.47 6.04 -5.15
CA ALA A 26 16.08 4.84 -5.72
C ALA A 26 17.63 4.89 -5.73
N GLU A 27 18.23 6.09 -5.81
CA GLU A 27 19.68 6.29 -5.85
C GLU A 27 20.35 6.37 -4.48
N LYS A 28 19.59 6.58 -3.41
CA LYS A 28 20.08 6.32 -2.06
C LYS A 28 20.06 4.82 -1.88
N GLY A 29 21.23 4.20 -2.04
CA GLY A 29 21.46 2.78 -1.75
C GLY A 29 20.76 2.34 -0.45
N PRO A 30 20.83 1.09 -0.04
CA PRO A 30 20.05 0.59 1.10
C PRO A 30 20.07 1.63 2.20
N ILE A 31 18.89 2.08 2.66
CA ILE A 31 18.78 3.10 3.70
C ILE A 31 19.48 2.53 4.92
N VAL A 32 20.78 2.81 5.02
CA VAL A 32 21.63 2.42 6.14
C VAL A 32 21.28 3.37 7.25
N GLY A 33 20.52 2.90 8.22
CA GLY A 33 20.20 3.66 9.41
C GLY A 33 18.72 3.67 9.74
N PHE A 34 18.12 2.46 9.93
CA PHE A 34 16.85 2.39 10.65
C PHE A 34 17.11 2.91 12.06
N GLN A 35 16.35 3.96 12.43
CA GLN A 35 16.41 4.44 13.80
C GLN A 35 15.93 3.32 14.71
N SER A 36 16.77 2.93 15.67
CA SER A 36 16.32 2.05 16.75
C SER A 36 15.19 2.77 17.48
N HIS A 37 14.04 2.14 17.59
CA HIS A 37 12.91 2.65 18.36
C HIS A 37 12.70 1.77 19.60
N ASP A 38 12.16 2.36 20.65
CA ASP A 38 11.95 1.68 21.95
C ASP A 38 10.58 1.02 22.08
N ASP A 39 9.81 0.95 20.96
CA ASP A 39 8.52 0.26 20.96
C ASP A 39 8.68 -1.21 21.41
N PRO A 40 7.70 -1.79 22.13
CA PRO A 40 7.74 -3.19 22.53
C PRO A 40 7.93 -4.15 21.36
N VAL A 41 8.61 -5.28 21.61
CA VAL A 41 8.77 -6.33 20.59
C VAL A 41 7.40 -6.81 20.08
N ARG A 42 7.24 -6.89 18.75
CA ARG A 42 6.00 -7.26 18.08
C ARG A 42 6.09 -8.64 17.42
N MET A 43 5.76 -9.66 18.20
CA MET A 43 5.77 -11.04 17.72
C MET A 43 4.79 -11.27 16.54
N PRO A 44 5.06 -12.27 15.64
CA PRO A 44 6.31 -13.04 15.53
C PRO A 44 7.44 -12.21 14.92
N LEU A 45 8.70 -12.60 15.24
CA LEU A 45 9.90 -11.94 14.70
C LEU A 45 10.40 -12.63 13.44
N PRO A 46 11.11 -11.91 12.54
CA PRO A 46 11.86 -12.54 11.48
C PRO A 46 13.08 -13.31 12.03
N PRO A 47 13.62 -14.30 11.30
CA PRO A 47 13.15 -14.75 9.99
C PRO A 47 11.83 -15.52 10.08
N PHE A 48 10.93 -15.25 9.09
CA PHE A 48 9.61 -15.86 9.11
C PHE A 48 9.61 -17.31 8.60
N SER A 49 8.77 -18.14 9.22
CA SER A 49 8.26 -19.42 8.68
C SER A 49 6.92 -19.17 8.00
N GLU A 50 6.38 -20.17 7.33
CA GLU A 50 5.01 -20.08 6.76
C GLU A 50 3.98 -19.73 7.84
N GLU A 51 4.02 -20.42 8.96
CA GLU A 51 3.11 -20.17 10.08
C GLU A 51 3.20 -18.72 10.60
N THR A 52 4.42 -18.24 10.85
CA THR A 52 4.64 -16.90 11.39
C THR A 52 4.35 -15.81 10.35
N ALA A 53 4.56 -16.07 9.07
CA ALA A 53 4.14 -15.17 7.99
C ALA A 53 2.62 -15.08 7.90
N LEU A 54 1.91 -16.22 7.98
CA LEU A 54 0.43 -16.26 8.03
C LEU A 54 -0.11 -15.47 9.23
N GLN A 55 0.52 -15.60 10.41
CA GLN A 55 0.14 -14.81 11.60
C GLN A 55 0.28 -13.30 11.36
N LYS A 56 1.39 -12.85 10.72
CA LYS A 56 1.57 -11.43 10.34
C LYS A 56 0.50 -10.96 9.34
N VAL A 57 0.21 -11.76 8.32
CA VAL A 57 -0.80 -11.43 7.31
C VAL A 57 -2.18 -11.30 7.96
N LYS A 58 -2.54 -12.23 8.83
CA LYS A 58 -3.84 -12.20 9.53
C LYS A 58 -3.94 -11.03 10.52
N ALA A 59 -2.86 -10.74 11.24
CA ALA A 59 -2.80 -9.58 12.14
C ALA A 59 -2.99 -8.26 11.37
N ALA A 60 -2.35 -8.13 10.21
CA ALA A 60 -2.52 -6.97 9.34
C ALA A 60 -3.95 -6.86 8.78
N GLU A 61 -4.54 -7.97 8.31
CA GLU A 61 -5.93 -8.00 7.87
C GLU A 61 -6.89 -7.53 8.96
N ASN A 62 -6.73 -8.07 10.16
CA ASN A 62 -7.59 -7.72 11.30
C ASN A 62 -7.46 -6.24 11.67
N ALA A 63 -6.22 -5.73 11.76
CA ALA A 63 -5.97 -4.33 12.08
C ALA A 63 -6.59 -3.39 11.03
N TRP A 64 -6.41 -3.67 9.75
CA TRP A 64 -6.98 -2.85 8.67
C TRP A 64 -8.52 -2.87 8.66
N ASN A 65 -9.14 -4.00 9.00
CA ASN A 65 -10.59 -4.12 9.09
C ASN A 65 -11.20 -3.37 10.29
N THR A 66 -10.39 -2.91 11.26
CA THR A 66 -10.86 -1.98 12.30
C THR A 66 -11.18 -0.61 11.74
N ARG A 67 -10.56 -0.22 10.64
CA ARG A 67 -10.61 1.12 10.04
C ARG A 67 -10.14 2.19 11.04
N ASP A 68 -9.27 1.82 11.95
CA ASP A 68 -8.67 2.72 12.93
C ASP A 68 -7.23 3.05 12.56
N PRO A 69 -6.93 4.30 12.14
CA PRO A 69 -5.58 4.72 11.76
C PRO A 69 -4.56 4.57 12.89
N GLU A 70 -4.97 4.78 14.15
CA GLU A 70 -4.11 4.64 15.33
C GLU A 70 -3.66 3.19 15.50
N THR A 71 -4.61 2.27 15.48
CA THR A 71 -4.32 0.82 15.57
C THR A 71 -3.42 0.35 14.44
N VAL A 72 -3.69 0.77 13.20
CA VAL A 72 -2.92 0.31 12.05
C VAL A 72 -1.52 0.90 12.02
N CYS A 73 -1.36 2.20 12.31
CA CYS A 73 -0.05 2.85 12.25
C CYS A 73 0.96 2.24 13.24
N MET A 74 0.49 1.66 14.35
CA MET A 74 1.34 1.00 15.34
C MET A 74 1.97 -0.33 14.87
N ALA A 75 1.63 -0.83 13.68
CA ALA A 75 2.29 -1.99 13.10
C ALA A 75 3.58 -1.65 12.33
N TYR A 76 3.89 -0.38 12.17
CA TYR A 76 4.99 0.13 11.37
C TYR A 76 6.07 0.77 12.24
N THR A 77 7.31 0.82 11.73
CA THR A 77 8.38 1.59 12.38
C THR A 77 8.06 3.09 12.39
N PRO A 78 8.60 3.88 13.33
CA PRO A 78 8.39 5.33 13.35
C PRO A 78 8.78 6.03 12.03
N ASP A 79 9.79 5.51 11.34
CA ASP A 79 10.36 6.00 10.09
C ASP A 79 9.95 5.18 8.86
N THR A 80 8.94 4.34 8.97
CA THR A 80 8.48 3.45 7.89
C THR A 80 8.35 4.16 6.54
N VAL A 81 8.69 3.45 5.47
CA VAL A 81 8.56 3.97 4.10
C VAL A 81 7.40 3.26 3.41
N TRP A 82 6.48 4.03 2.85
CA TRP A 82 5.36 3.52 2.10
C TRP A 82 5.37 4.00 0.64
N ARG A 83 5.09 3.06 -0.26
CA ARG A 83 4.52 3.35 -1.56
C ARG A 83 3.11 2.74 -1.60
N ASN A 84 2.13 3.59 -1.79
CA ASN A 84 0.73 3.17 -1.96
C ASN A 84 0.22 3.69 -3.29
N ARG A 85 0.23 2.84 -4.32
CA ARG A 85 -0.04 3.22 -5.72
C ARG A 85 0.98 4.28 -6.20
N ASP A 86 0.55 5.51 -6.41
CA ASP A 86 1.34 6.68 -6.82
C ASP A 86 1.75 7.58 -5.63
N HIS A 87 1.29 7.28 -4.41
CA HIS A 87 1.67 8.01 -3.21
C HIS A 87 2.90 7.40 -2.55
N ILE A 88 3.93 8.21 -2.32
CA ILE A 88 5.15 7.82 -1.61
C ILE A 88 5.32 8.76 -0.42
N PHE A 89 5.44 8.21 0.77
CA PHE A 89 5.60 8.97 2.00
C PHE A 89 6.33 8.15 3.07
N CYS A 90 6.80 8.83 4.12
CA CYS A 90 7.59 8.23 5.20
C CYS A 90 7.03 8.64 6.55
N GLY A 91 7.15 7.73 7.52
CA GLY A 91 6.83 7.97 8.91
C GLY A 91 5.41 7.57 9.29
N ARG A 92 5.28 7.13 10.54
CA ARG A 92 4.04 6.63 11.14
C ARG A 92 2.91 7.68 11.11
N GLU A 93 3.24 8.96 11.32
CA GLU A 93 2.26 10.05 11.28
C GLU A 93 1.67 10.27 9.88
N GLU A 94 2.49 10.11 8.83
CA GLU A 94 2.01 10.19 7.45
C GLU A 94 1.12 8.99 7.11
N VAL A 95 1.45 7.79 7.61
CA VAL A 95 0.59 6.59 7.50
C VAL A 95 -0.78 6.86 8.11
N LYS A 96 -0.80 7.40 9.33
CA LYS A 96 -2.03 7.74 10.05
C LYS A 96 -2.88 8.75 9.29
N ARG A 97 -2.26 9.83 8.79
CA ARG A 97 -2.94 10.85 7.99
C ARG A 97 -3.53 10.26 6.69
N PHE A 98 -2.75 9.44 6.00
CA PHE A 98 -3.19 8.75 4.78
C PHE A 98 -4.42 7.85 5.06
N LEU A 99 -4.38 7.05 6.12
CA LEU A 99 -5.45 6.13 6.49
C LEU A 99 -6.72 6.86 6.93
N SER A 100 -6.59 7.97 7.68
CA SER A 100 -7.71 8.80 8.05
C SER A 100 -8.48 9.32 6.82
N ASN A 101 -7.74 9.83 5.82
CA ASN A 101 -8.34 10.31 4.58
C ASN A 101 -8.94 9.15 3.75
N LYS A 102 -8.30 7.99 3.76
CA LYS A 102 -8.78 6.80 3.05
C LYS A 102 -10.14 6.36 3.56
N TRP A 103 -10.31 6.18 4.87
CA TRP A 103 -11.57 5.67 5.44
C TRP A 103 -12.68 6.71 5.57
N VAL A 104 -12.39 7.99 5.35
CA VAL A 104 -13.43 8.98 5.04
C VAL A 104 -14.03 8.72 3.66
N LYS A 105 -13.21 8.39 2.67
CA LYS A 105 -13.64 8.17 1.29
C LYS A 105 -14.19 6.77 1.03
N GLU A 106 -13.59 5.76 1.66
CA GLU A 106 -13.89 4.35 1.43
C GLU A 106 -14.77 3.82 2.57
N GLN A 107 -16.09 3.95 2.41
CA GLN A 107 -17.09 3.53 3.39
C GLN A 107 -17.36 2.02 3.27
N ASP A 108 -17.85 1.41 4.35
CA ASP A 108 -18.24 -0.01 4.40
C ASP A 108 -17.09 -0.95 3.97
N TYR A 109 -15.86 -0.51 4.26
CA TYR A 109 -14.63 -1.18 3.86
C TYR A 109 -14.49 -2.57 4.47
N LYS A 110 -14.16 -3.56 3.63
CA LYS A 110 -13.86 -4.94 4.04
C LYS A 110 -12.71 -5.50 3.22
N LEU A 111 -11.68 -6.01 3.91
CA LEU A 111 -10.43 -6.49 3.33
C LEU A 111 -10.19 -7.95 3.66
N VAL A 112 -9.69 -8.70 2.68
CA VAL A 112 -9.13 -10.04 2.84
C VAL A 112 -7.71 -10.06 2.28
N LYS A 113 -6.78 -10.63 3.06
CA LYS A 113 -5.36 -10.79 2.70
C LYS A 113 -4.98 -12.25 2.66
N ASN A 114 -4.17 -12.61 1.66
CA ASN A 114 -3.61 -13.95 1.52
C ASN A 114 -2.09 -13.88 1.43
N LEU A 115 -1.41 -14.73 2.18
CA LEU A 115 0.03 -14.93 2.04
C LEU A 115 0.32 -15.46 0.62
N TRP A 116 1.27 -14.81 -0.08
CA TRP A 116 1.70 -15.27 -1.40
C TRP A 116 3.09 -15.92 -1.35
N CYS A 117 4.01 -15.28 -0.64
CA CYS A 117 5.37 -15.78 -0.42
C CYS A 117 6.00 -15.12 0.81
N TYR A 118 7.10 -15.69 1.29
CA TYR A 118 7.91 -15.10 2.35
C TYR A 118 9.38 -15.51 2.17
N SER A 119 10.30 -14.68 2.71
CA SER A 119 11.74 -14.99 2.73
C SER A 119 12.45 -14.08 3.74
N GLY A 120 13.10 -14.66 4.74
CA GLY A 120 13.83 -13.89 5.76
C GLY A 120 12.88 -12.97 6.52
N ASN A 121 13.07 -11.65 6.38
CA ASN A 121 12.22 -10.61 6.98
C ASN A 121 11.16 -10.03 6.03
N ARG A 122 10.90 -10.69 4.89
CA ARG A 122 10.00 -10.21 3.83
C ARG A 122 8.76 -11.09 3.69
N ILE A 123 7.63 -10.46 3.39
CA ILE A 123 6.36 -11.13 3.13
C ILE A 123 5.70 -10.49 1.91
N GLY A 124 5.33 -11.32 0.93
CA GLY A 124 4.52 -10.94 -0.22
C GLY A 124 3.06 -11.34 0.01
N VAL A 125 2.13 -10.43 -0.26
CA VAL A 125 0.71 -10.59 0.02
C VAL A 125 -0.12 -10.30 -1.22
N ARG A 126 -1.14 -11.10 -1.46
CA ARG A 126 -2.28 -10.75 -2.31
C ARG A 126 -3.42 -10.29 -1.44
N PHE A 127 -4.18 -9.31 -1.92
CA PHE A 127 -5.36 -8.84 -1.20
C PHE A 127 -6.50 -8.49 -2.15
N THR A 128 -7.68 -8.54 -1.59
CA THR A 128 -8.90 -7.99 -2.20
C THR A 128 -9.64 -7.23 -1.11
N TYR A 129 -10.11 -6.02 -1.42
CA TYR A 129 -11.03 -5.32 -0.54
C TYR A 129 -12.18 -4.69 -1.32
N GLU A 130 -13.29 -4.49 -0.64
CA GLU A 130 -14.47 -3.82 -1.18
C GLU A 130 -14.79 -2.60 -0.34
N TYR A 131 -15.35 -1.60 -0.99
CA TYR A 131 -15.79 -0.38 -0.34
C TYR A 131 -16.84 0.33 -1.18
N ARG A 132 -17.65 1.16 -0.52
CA ARG A 132 -18.56 2.09 -1.16
C ARG A 132 -17.92 3.48 -1.16
N LEU A 133 -17.96 4.16 -2.30
CA LEU A 133 -17.40 5.51 -2.40
C LEU A 133 -18.31 6.50 -1.65
N GLN A 134 -17.73 7.28 -0.74
CA GLN A 134 -18.42 8.29 0.05
C GLN A 134 -19.30 9.21 -0.81
N GLY A 135 -20.54 9.42 -0.37
CA GLY A 135 -21.50 10.28 -1.04
C GLY A 135 -22.12 9.70 -2.30
N THR A 136 -21.90 8.42 -2.58
CA THR A 136 -22.48 7.70 -3.72
C THR A 136 -22.96 6.31 -3.29
N ASP A 137 -23.73 5.64 -4.16
CA ASP A 137 -24.08 4.22 -4.01
C ASP A 137 -23.13 3.30 -4.80
N GLN A 138 -22.06 3.87 -5.38
CA GLN A 138 -21.12 3.10 -6.19
C GLN A 138 -20.18 2.26 -5.30
N TRP A 139 -20.19 0.96 -5.52
CA TRP A 139 -19.25 0.01 -4.93
C TRP A 139 -18.06 -0.22 -5.83
N TYR A 140 -16.93 -0.50 -5.18
CA TYR A 140 -15.67 -0.86 -5.83
C TYR A 140 -15.09 -2.11 -5.18
N ARG A 141 -14.41 -2.90 -6.01
CA ARG A 141 -13.52 -3.98 -5.56
C ARG A 141 -12.10 -3.67 -6.01
N CYS A 142 -11.17 -3.68 -5.07
CA CYS A 142 -9.75 -3.53 -5.34
C CYS A 142 -9.06 -4.88 -5.30
N HIS A 143 -8.32 -5.20 -6.34
CA HIS A 143 -7.40 -6.34 -6.39
C HIS A 143 -5.97 -5.82 -6.35
N GLY A 144 -5.14 -6.36 -5.45
CA GLY A 144 -3.79 -5.87 -5.34
C GLY A 144 -2.80 -6.83 -4.71
N ASN A 145 -1.56 -6.33 -4.67
CA ASN A 145 -0.43 -7.01 -4.06
C ASN A 145 0.31 -6.04 -3.14
N GLU A 146 0.92 -6.59 -2.10
CA GLU A 146 1.79 -5.85 -1.20
C GLU A 146 3.11 -6.59 -1.02
N LEU A 147 4.18 -5.82 -0.91
CA LEU A 147 5.50 -6.31 -0.53
C LEU A 147 5.87 -5.64 0.80
N TRP A 148 6.15 -6.46 1.80
CA TRP A 148 6.45 -6.02 3.15
C TRP A 148 7.86 -6.38 3.54
N GLU A 149 8.54 -5.49 4.24
CA GLU A 149 9.81 -5.75 4.89
C GLU A 149 9.75 -5.33 6.36
N PHE A 150 10.28 -6.17 7.24
CA PHE A 150 10.20 -5.99 8.69
C PHE A 150 11.57 -5.75 9.31
N ASP A 151 11.59 -4.97 10.39
CA ASP A 151 12.76 -4.84 11.23
C ASP A 151 12.94 -6.05 12.17
N GLY A 152 14.05 -6.08 12.94
CA GLY A 152 14.33 -7.14 13.91
C GLY A 152 13.39 -7.16 15.11
N ARG A 153 12.59 -6.13 15.34
CA ARG A 153 11.60 -6.03 16.42
C ARG A 153 10.20 -6.41 15.97
N GLY A 154 10.03 -6.76 14.68
CA GLY A 154 8.79 -7.25 14.11
C GLY A 154 7.84 -6.16 13.63
N TYR A 155 8.32 -4.93 13.42
CA TYR A 155 7.58 -3.83 12.82
C TYR A 155 7.84 -3.75 11.32
N MET A 156 6.83 -3.36 10.56
CA MET A 156 6.96 -3.17 9.11
C MET A 156 7.68 -1.84 8.84
N MET A 157 8.88 -1.95 8.28
CA MET A 157 9.73 -0.81 7.94
C MET A 157 9.55 -0.34 6.51
N HIS A 158 9.07 -1.23 5.64
CA HIS A 158 8.81 -0.91 4.24
C HIS A 158 7.54 -1.59 3.77
N ARG A 159 6.69 -0.85 3.05
CA ARG A 159 5.49 -1.37 2.43
C ARG A 159 5.31 -0.80 1.03
N ASP A 160 5.32 -1.68 0.04
CA ASP A 160 4.90 -1.37 -1.32
C ASP A 160 3.53 -1.96 -1.59
N MET A 161 2.62 -1.14 -2.12
CA MET A 161 1.28 -1.57 -2.50
C MET A 161 0.97 -1.15 -3.93
N SER A 162 0.51 -2.09 -4.73
CA SER A 162 -0.11 -1.85 -6.03
C SER A 162 -1.50 -2.46 -6.05
N GLY A 163 -2.46 -1.77 -6.64
CA GLY A 163 -3.83 -2.27 -6.70
C GLY A 163 -4.67 -1.52 -7.74
N ASN A 164 -5.65 -2.24 -8.29
CA ASN A 164 -6.59 -1.74 -9.30
C ASN A 164 -8.00 -1.83 -8.75
N ASP A 165 -8.72 -0.71 -8.79
CA ASP A 165 -10.13 -0.65 -8.43
C ASP A 165 -10.98 -0.90 -9.68
N ILE A 166 -11.99 -1.75 -9.53
CA ILE A 166 -13.03 -1.98 -10.53
C ILE A 166 -14.38 -1.63 -9.91
N PRO A 167 -15.25 -0.91 -10.63
CA PRO A 167 -16.62 -0.70 -10.18
C PRO A 167 -17.37 -2.04 -10.20
N ILE A 168 -18.19 -2.28 -9.17
CA ILE A 168 -19.04 -3.46 -9.07
C ILE A 168 -20.48 -3.05 -8.70
N ASP A 169 -21.44 -3.95 -8.96
CA ASP A 169 -22.78 -3.83 -8.40
C ASP A 169 -22.77 -4.27 -6.92
N GLU A 170 -23.65 -3.72 -6.10
CA GLU A 170 -23.79 -4.10 -4.69
C GLU A 170 -24.10 -5.59 -4.53
N ASN A 171 -24.87 -6.18 -5.46
CA ASN A 171 -25.22 -7.59 -5.44
C ASN A 171 -24.03 -8.51 -5.71
N ASP A 172 -23.00 -7.99 -6.39
CA ASP A 172 -21.76 -8.73 -6.73
C ASP A 172 -20.73 -8.73 -5.59
N ARG A 173 -21.05 -8.14 -4.44
CA ARG A 173 -20.14 -8.10 -3.28
C ARG A 173 -19.83 -9.51 -2.76
N LEU A 174 -18.54 -9.76 -2.53
CA LEU A 174 -18.00 -10.99 -1.94
C LEU A 174 -18.04 -10.95 -0.41
N TYR A 175 -17.92 -9.75 0.18
CA TYR A 175 -17.76 -9.54 1.62
C TYR A 175 -18.97 -8.77 2.16
N LYS A 176 -20.00 -9.51 2.54
CA LYS A 176 -21.22 -8.94 3.14
C LYS A 176 -21.15 -8.91 4.66
#